data_34472dd4854f41e4f66549ce01e5d39f
#
_entry.id   34472dd4854f41e4f66549ce01e5d39f
#
_cell.length_a   1.000
_cell.length_b   1.000
_cell.length_c   1.000
_cell.angle_alpha   90.00
_cell.angle_beta   90.00
_cell.angle_gamma   90.00
#
_symmetry.space_group_name_H-M   'P 1'
#
loop_
_entity.id
_entity.type
_entity.pdbx_description
1 polymer ?
#
loop_
_entity_poly.entity_id
_entity_poly.type
_entity_poly.pdbx_seq_one_letter_code
_entity_poly.pdbx_strand_id
1 'polypeptide(L)'
;MLGGTSDANVLAKELLKAGHHVVTSFAGVTENPVLPEGEIRIGGFGGEDGLFDYLKTGEFAALADATHPFAAQISRHGVNAAARAGLPYLRLERA
;
A
#
# COMPACT_ATOMS: atom_id res chain seq x y z
N MET A 1 1.94 2.00 1.37
CA MET A 1 1.69 0.54 1.43
C MET A 1 0.22 0.25 1.17
N LEU A 2 -0.05 -0.71 0.34
CA LEU A 2 -1.41 -1.18 0.11
C LEU A 2 -1.79 -2.15 1.24
N GLY A 3 -2.77 -1.78 2.03
CA GLY A 3 -3.11 -2.49 3.26
C GLY A 3 -4.43 -3.24 3.20
N GLY A 4 -5.00 -3.54 4.36
CA GLY A 4 -6.25 -4.24 4.50
C GLY A 4 -6.13 -5.61 5.15
N THR A 5 -4.94 -6.00 5.60
CA THR A 5 -4.70 -7.27 6.27
C THR A 5 -3.99 -7.05 7.59
N SER A 6 -4.04 -8.05 8.48
CA SER A 6 -3.27 -8.00 9.72
C SER A 6 -1.77 -8.00 9.47
N ASP A 7 -1.33 -8.67 8.41
CA ASP A 7 0.09 -8.67 8.02
C ASP A 7 0.54 -7.28 7.61
N ALA A 8 -0.33 -6.51 6.94
CA ALA A 8 -0.03 -5.12 6.59
C ALA A 8 0.20 -4.28 7.85
N ASN A 9 -0.63 -4.48 8.89
CA ASN A 9 -0.49 -3.74 10.13
C ASN A 9 0.84 -4.06 10.83
N VAL A 10 1.26 -5.32 10.83
CA VAL A 10 2.55 -5.73 11.39
C VAL A 10 3.69 -5.10 10.60
N LEU A 11 3.63 -5.13 9.28
CA LEU A 11 4.66 -4.54 8.43
C LEU A 11 4.76 -3.03 8.65
N ALA A 12 3.64 -2.33 8.75
CA ALA A 12 3.63 -0.90 9.02
C ALA A 12 4.37 -0.57 10.32
N LYS A 13 4.10 -1.33 11.38
CA LYS A 13 4.76 -1.16 12.67
C LYS A 13 6.27 -1.35 12.57
N GLU A 14 6.70 -2.40 11.88
CA GLU A 14 8.13 -2.69 11.73
C GLU A 14 8.84 -1.62 10.89
N LEU A 15 8.20 -1.13 9.83
CA LEU A 15 8.78 -0.07 9.01
C LEU A 15 8.91 1.24 9.78
N LEU A 16 7.92 1.57 10.61
CA LEU A 16 7.99 2.75 11.46
C LEU A 16 9.11 2.65 12.49
N LYS A 17 9.31 1.47 13.08
CA LYS A 17 10.41 1.22 14.01
C LYS A 17 11.77 1.41 13.34
N ALA A 18 11.86 1.09 12.06
CA ALA A 18 13.09 1.26 11.29
C ALA A 18 13.32 2.70 10.84
N GLY A 19 12.43 3.62 11.18
CA GLY A 19 12.58 5.03 10.87
C GLY A 19 11.97 5.47 9.54
N HIS A 20 11.19 4.61 8.90
CA HIS A 20 10.52 4.96 7.64
C HIS A 20 9.21 5.69 7.89
N HIS A 21 8.87 6.61 6.98
CA HIS A 21 7.54 7.22 6.94
C HIS A 21 6.63 6.28 6.15
N VAL A 22 5.52 5.86 6.76
CA VAL A 22 4.61 4.87 6.16
C VAL A 22 3.23 5.47 5.98
N VAL A 23 2.72 5.38 4.75
CA VAL A 23 1.32 5.66 4.45
C VAL A 23 0.66 4.33 4.06
N THR A 24 -0.35 3.92 4.82
CA THR A 24 -1.10 2.71 4.52
C THR A 24 -2.42 3.09 3.86
N SER A 25 -2.68 2.54 2.70
CA SER A 25 -3.87 2.84 1.91
C SER A 25 -4.85 1.68 1.92
N PHE A 26 -6.12 2.02 2.12
CA PHE A 26 -7.24 1.07 2.09
C PHE A 26 -8.18 1.45 0.95
N ALA A 27 -8.68 0.45 0.23
CA ALA A 27 -9.57 0.68 -0.91
C ALA A 27 -10.95 1.21 -0.51
N GLY A 28 -11.36 1.04 0.74
CA GLY A 28 -12.65 1.51 1.24
C GLY A 28 -12.74 1.45 2.75
N VAL A 29 -13.90 1.83 3.28
CA VAL A 29 -14.13 1.79 4.72
C VAL A 29 -14.12 0.35 5.20
N THR A 30 -13.25 0.03 6.15
CA THR A 30 -13.20 -1.30 6.74
C THR A 30 -14.18 -1.38 7.91
N GLU A 31 -14.88 -2.50 8.02
CA GLU A 31 -15.79 -2.74 9.15
C GLU A 31 -15.01 -3.01 10.44
N ASN A 32 -13.75 -3.36 10.31
CA ASN A 32 -12.90 -3.68 11.44
C ASN A 32 -11.94 -2.53 11.68
N PRO A 33 -12.08 -1.79 12.81
CA PRO A 33 -11.34 -0.56 13.03
C PRO A 33 -9.90 -0.73 13.51
N VAL A 34 -9.33 -1.91 13.43
CA VAL A 34 -7.92 -2.09 13.78
C VAL A 34 -7.06 -1.49 12.67
N LEU A 35 -6.66 -0.25 12.87
CA LEU A 35 -5.87 0.49 11.90
C LEU A 35 -4.39 0.33 12.19
N PRO A 36 -3.54 0.30 11.14
CA PRO A 36 -2.10 0.26 11.34
C PRO A 36 -1.60 1.58 11.92
N GLU A 37 -0.43 1.54 12.53
CA GLU A 37 0.26 2.74 12.97
C GLU A 37 0.75 3.52 11.73
N GLY A 38 0.90 4.83 11.89
CA GLY A 38 1.36 5.71 10.83
C GLY A 38 0.22 6.42 10.13
N GLU A 39 0.52 7.02 8.99
CA GLU A 39 -0.47 7.75 8.21
C GLU A 39 -1.38 6.79 7.45
N ILE A 40 -2.65 7.14 7.35
CA ILE A 40 -3.65 6.29 6.72
C ILE A 40 -4.35 7.06 5.61
N ARG A 41 -4.56 6.39 4.48
CA ARG A 41 -5.34 6.90 3.36
C ARG A 41 -6.47 5.92 3.07
N ILE A 42 -7.69 6.43 2.93
CA ILE A 42 -8.85 5.61 2.62
C ILE A 42 -9.45 6.07 1.29
N GLY A 43 -9.77 5.12 0.41
CA GLY A 43 -10.36 5.38 -0.88
C GLY A 43 -9.54 4.79 -2.03
N GLY A 44 -10.20 4.65 -3.19
CA GLY A 44 -9.53 4.17 -4.39
C GLY A 44 -8.61 5.23 -4.98
N PHE A 45 -7.81 4.83 -5.96
CA PHE A 45 -6.87 5.72 -6.65
C PHE A 45 -7.39 6.19 -8.02
N GLY A 46 -8.48 5.64 -8.50
CA GLY A 46 -8.94 5.90 -9.86
C GLY A 46 -8.20 5.07 -10.90
N GLY A 47 -7.87 3.83 -10.54
CA GLY A 47 -7.15 2.92 -11.41
C GLY A 47 -5.65 3.09 -11.35
N GLU A 48 -4.96 2.50 -12.32
CA GLU A 48 -3.51 2.50 -12.37
C GLU A 48 -2.93 3.93 -12.52
N ASP A 49 -3.54 4.74 -13.37
CA ASP A 49 -3.05 6.11 -13.60
C ASP A 49 -3.13 6.96 -12.34
N GLY A 50 -4.24 6.83 -11.59
CA GLY A 50 -4.39 7.55 -10.33
C GLY A 50 -3.37 7.10 -9.29
N LEU A 51 -3.09 5.80 -9.22
CA LEU A 51 -2.07 5.27 -8.33
C LEU A 51 -0.67 5.75 -8.73
N PHE A 52 -0.38 5.75 -10.03
CA PHE A 52 0.88 6.28 -10.53
C PHE A 52 1.08 7.75 -10.12
N ASP A 53 0.07 8.58 -10.33
CA ASP A 53 0.14 10.00 -9.96
C ASP A 53 0.36 10.18 -8.46
N TYR A 54 -0.31 9.38 -7.65
CA TYR A 54 -0.16 9.42 -6.20
C TYR A 54 1.28 9.06 -5.77
N LEU A 55 1.83 8.00 -6.35
CA LEU A 55 3.18 7.55 -6.03
C LEU A 55 4.22 8.60 -6.43
N LYS A 56 4.03 9.22 -7.59
CA LYS A 56 4.97 10.21 -8.09
C LYS A 56 4.88 11.52 -7.31
N THR A 57 3.67 11.99 -7.05
CA THR A 57 3.44 13.26 -6.34
C THR A 57 3.88 13.18 -4.88
N GLY A 58 3.68 12.01 -4.24
CA GLY A 58 4.02 11.81 -2.84
C GLY A 58 5.50 11.57 -2.56
N GLU A 59 6.33 11.47 -3.60
CA GLU A 59 7.77 11.23 -3.47
C GLU A 59 8.12 10.00 -2.63
N PHE A 60 7.36 8.92 -2.82
CA PHE A 60 7.59 7.69 -2.10
C PHE A 60 8.85 6.97 -2.59
N ALA A 61 9.49 6.23 -1.69
CA ALA A 61 10.71 5.47 -2.00
C ALA A 61 10.39 4.06 -2.52
N ALA A 62 9.24 3.51 -2.17
CA ALA A 62 8.84 2.16 -2.58
C ALA A 62 7.35 1.96 -2.38
N LEU A 63 6.80 0.96 -3.06
CA LEU A 63 5.43 0.50 -2.85
C LEU A 63 5.45 -0.92 -2.29
N ALA A 64 4.89 -1.10 -1.11
CA ALA A 64 4.69 -2.41 -0.51
C ALA A 64 3.23 -2.82 -0.67
N ASP A 65 2.99 -4.03 -1.15
CA ASP A 65 1.65 -4.58 -1.35
C ASP A 65 1.41 -5.69 -0.35
N ALA A 66 0.57 -5.42 0.64
CA ALA A 66 0.19 -6.38 1.67
C ALA A 66 -1.31 -6.64 1.64
N THR A 67 -1.90 -6.57 0.45
CA THR A 67 -3.32 -6.79 0.25
C THR A 67 -3.67 -8.28 0.32
N HIS A 68 -4.97 -8.54 0.46
CA HIS A 68 -5.49 -9.90 0.45
C HIS A 68 -5.20 -10.58 -0.90
N PRO A 69 -4.97 -11.91 -0.94
CA PRO A 69 -4.71 -12.62 -2.20
C PRO A 69 -5.79 -12.44 -3.27
N PHE A 70 -7.02 -12.12 -2.87
CA PHE A 70 -8.12 -11.90 -3.81
C PHE A 70 -8.17 -10.48 -4.39
N ALA A 71 -7.29 -9.59 -3.96
CA ALA A 71 -7.21 -8.23 -4.46
C ALA A 71 -6.29 -8.12 -5.68
N ALA A 72 -6.48 -9.01 -6.66
CA ALA A 72 -5.59 -9.13 -7.81
C ALA A 72 -5.55 -7.86 -8.66
N GLN A 73 -6.67 -7.15 -8.79
CA GLN A 73 -6.73 -5.95 -9.61
C GLN A 73 -5.87 -4.82 -9.03
N ILE A 74 -5.98 -4.57 -7.73
CA ILE A 74 -5.18 -3.51 -7.09
C ILE A 74 -3.70 -3.88 -7.10
N SER A 75 -3.37 -5.16 -6.93
CA SER A 75 -1.98 -5.61 -6.98
C SER A 75 -1.39 -5.42 -8.38
N ARG A 76 -2.15 -5.71 -9.43
CA ARG A 76 -1.71 -5.48 -10.81
C ARG A 76 -1.48 -3.99 -11.06
N HIS A 77 -2.40 -3.14 -10.60
CA HIS A 77 -2.23 -1.70 -10.70
C HIS A 77 -0.98 -1.24 -9.95
N GLY A 78 -0.72 -1.83 -8.78
CA GLY A 78 0.45 -1.51 -7.97
C GLY A 78 1.76 -1.83 -8.67
N VAL A 79 1.88 -3.02 -9.25
CA VAL A 79 3.08 -3.42 -10.01
C VAL A 79 3.36 -2.44 -11.14
N ASN A 80 2.33 -2.16 -11.94
CA ASN A 80 2.47 -1.30 -13.11
C ASN A 80 2.75 0.15 -12.72
N ALA A 81 2.03 0.67 -11.75
CA ALA A 81 2.21 2.05 -11.31
C ALA A 81 3.60 2.27 -10.69
N ALA A 82 4.06 1.32 -9.87
CA ALA A 82 5.40 1.40 -9.28
C ALA A 82 6.48 1.39 -10.36
N ALA A 83 6.34 0.50 -11.34
CA ALA A 83 7.29 0.43 -12.46
C ALA A 83 7.33 1.75 -13.24
N ARG A 84 6.16 2.34 -13.52
CA ARG A 84 6.06 3.62 -14.22
C ARG A 84 6.68 4.76 -13.42
N ALA A 85 6.56 4.72 -12.10
CA ALA A 85 7.12 5.73 -11.21
C ALA A 85 8.59 5.49 -10.88
N GLY A 86 9.16 4.37 -11.31
CA GLY A 86 10.55 4.02 -11.02
C GLY A 86 10.78 3.58 -9.59
N LEU A 87 9.75 3.05 -8.92
CA LEU A 87 9.83 2.61 -7.53
C LEU A 87 9.93 1.10 -7.42
N PRO A 88 10.69 0.59 -6.43
CA PRO A 88 10.62 -0.84 -6.10
C PRO A 88 9.22 -1.24 -5.68
N TYR A 89 8.78 -2.41 -6.10
CA TYR A 89 7.53 -3.02 -5.69
C TYR A 89 7.82 -4.27 -4.89
N LEU A 90 7.28 -4.33 -3.68
CA LEU A 90 7.45 -5.45 -2.75
C LEU A 90 6.09 -6.06 -2.46
N ARG A 91 5.97 -7.36 -2.68
CA ARG A 91 4.75 -8.08 -2.36
C ARG A 91 4.96 -8.91 -1.10
N LEU A 92 4.10 -8.70 -0.11
CA LEU A 92 4.07 -9.54 1.09
C LEU A 92 3.10 -10.68 0.86
N GLU A 93 3.63 -11.90 0.70
CA GLU A 93 2.82 -13.08 0.50
C GLU A 93 2.79 -13.92 1.76
N ARG A 94 1.61 -14.45 2.08
CA ARG A 94 1.46 -15.39 3.17
C ARG A 94 1.84 -16.79 2.68
N ALA A 95 2.61 -17.47 3.50
CA ALA A 95 2.93 -18.86 3.26
C ALA A 95 1.69 -19.75 3.51
#